data_c54c0a8eea5efe2897e9e333bbf4ba46
#
_entry.id   c54c0a8eea5efe2897e9e333bbf4ba46
#
_cell.length_a   1.000
_cell.length_b   1.000
_cell.length_c   1.000
_cell.angle_alpha   90.00
_cell.angle_beta   90.00
_cell.angle_gamma   90.00
#
_symmetry.space_group_name_H-M   'P 1'
#
loop_
_entity.id
_entity.type
_entity.pdbx_description
1 polymer ?
#
loop_
_entity_poly.entity_id
_entity_poly.type
_entity_poly.pdbx_seq_one_letter_code
_entity_poly.pdbx_strand_id
1 'polypeptide(L)'
;MSVHGSGPDPDLADRIRTIIAEQFGVDPAELSPGSDILDDLGADSLDVVELVMTLEDEFDIEVPDKAAESIRTISDVERYVAEHVA
;
A
#
# COMPACT_ATOMS: atom_id res chain seq x y z
N MET A 1 0.47 26.52 6.23
CA MET A 1 0.80 25.49 6.84
C MET A 1 -0.28 24.60 6.94
N SER A 2 -0.12 23.51 7.03
CA SER A 2 -1.18 22.62 7.15
C SER A 2 -1.03 21.85 8.36
N VAL A 3 -2.13 21.48 8.89
CA VAL A 3 -2.16 20.65 10.01
C VAL A 3 -2.57 19.32 9.55
N HIS A 4 -1.90 18.33 9.96
CA HIS A 4 -2.25 17.04 9.59
C HIS A 4 -2.94 16.40 10.70
N GLY A 5 -4.08 15.91 10.49
CA GLY A 5 -4.73 15.10 11.45
C GLY A 5 -4.04 13.76 11.51
N SER A 6 -4.74 12.79 11.94
CA SER A 6 -4.24 11.46 11.94
C SER A 6 -4.43 10.87 10.56
N GLY A 7 -3.63 9.92 10.22
CA GLY A 7 -3.76 9.22 8.97
C GLY A 7 -2.77 9.69 7.93
N PRO A 8 -2.74 9.01 6.79
CA PRO A 8 -1.77 9.32 5.75
C PRO A 8 -2.09 10.62 5.04
N ASP A 9 -1.05 11.24 4.57
CA ASP A 9 -1.14 12.39 3.71
C ASP A 9 -1.90 11.99 2.43
N PRO A 10 -2.81 12.83 1.90
CA PRO A 10 -3.53 12.48 0.68
C PRO A 10 -2.61 12.18 -0.50
N ASP A 11 -1.50 12.91 -0.62
CA ASP A 11 -0.56 12.64 -1.70
C ASP A 11 0.08 11.27 -1.54
N LEU A 12 0.40 10.89 -0.32
CA LEU A 12 0.97 9.58 -0.05
C LEU A 12 -0.03 8.48 -0.38
N ALA A 13 -1.28 8.66 0.02
CA ALA A 13 -2.32 7.69 -0.27
C ALA A 13 -2.50 7.54 -1.78
N ASP A 14 -2.49 8.64 -2.53
CA ASP A 14 -2.60 8.58 -3.97
C ASP A 14 -1.44 7.83 -4.61
N ARG A 15 -0.22 8.09 -4.13
CA ARG A 15 0.94 7.40 -4.66
C ARG A 15 0.87 5.90 -4.41
N ILE A 16 0.45 5.52 -3.22
CA ILE A 16 0.33 4.10 -2.88
C ILE A 16 -0.72 3.45 -3.77
N ARG A 17 -1.85 4.11 -3.94
CA ARG A 17 -2.93 3.57 -4.77
C ARG A 17 -2.49 3.41 -6.22
N THR A 18 -1.75 4.38 -6.74
CA THR A 18 -1.22 4.30 -8.09
C THR A 18 -0.27 3.13 -8.24
N ILE A 19 0.62 2.93 -7.26
CA ILE A 19 1.57 1.82 -7.30
C ILE A 19 0.82 0.49 -7.31
N ILE A 20 -0.17 0.35 -6.45
CA ILE A 20 -0.94 -0.89 -6.38
C ILE A 20 -1.70 -1.12 -7.68
N ALA A 21 -2.31 -0.07 -8.20
CA ALA A 21 -3.07 -0.18 -9.44
C ALA A 21 -2.20 -0.63 -10.59
N GLU A 22 -0.99 -0.09 -10.68
CA GLU A 22 -0.06 -0.48 -11.74
C GLU A 22 0.43 -1.90 -11.56
N GLN A 23 0.65 -2.30 -10.32
CA GLN A 23 1.12 -3.64 -10.04
C GLN A 23 0.11 -4.69 -10.47
N PHE A 24 -1.16 -4.43 -10.27
CA PHE A 24 -2.21 -5.40 -10.53
C PHE A 24 -3.01 -5.12 -11.80
N GLY A 25 -2.67 -4.05 -12.51
CA GLY A 25 -3.34 -3.75 -13.77
C GLY A 25 -4.78 -3.31 -13.62
N VAL A 26 -5.10 -2.61 -12.54
CA VAL A 26 -6.46 -2.13 -12.31
C VAL A 26 -6.46 -0.60 -12.26
N ASP A 27 -7.63 -0.02 -12.40
CA ASP A 27 -7.79 1.43 -12.31
C ASP A 27 -7.70 1.85 -10.85
N PRO A 28 -6.91 2.88 -10.52
CA PRO A 28 -6.84 3.34 -9.13
C PRO A 28 -8.21 3.68 -8.54
N ALA A 29 -9.16 4.10 -9.37
CA ALA A 29 -10.49 4.42 -8.89
C ALA A 29 -11.25 3.19 -8.41
N GLU A 30 -10.82 2.00 -8.79
CA GLU A 30 -11.45 0.77 -8.34
C GLU A 30 -10.98 0.33 -6.96
N LEU A 31 -9.95 0.98 -6.44
CA LEU A 31 -9.39 0.59 -5.15
C LEU A 31 -10.07 1.38 -4.05
N SER A 32 -10.50 0.69 -3.01
CA SER A 32 -11.04 1.35 -1.82
C SER A 32 -10.21 0.92 -0.62
N PRO A 33 -10.26 1.70 0.47
CA PRO A 33 -9.43 1.37 1.64
C PRO A 33 -9.66 -0.04 2.16
N GLY A 34 -10.87 -0.54 2.03
CA GLY A 34 -11.19 -1.88 2.49
C GLY A 34 -10.96 -2.98 1.47
N SER A 35 -10.50 -2.65 0.27
CA SER A 35 -10.24 -3.67 -0.74
C SER A 35 -9.18 -4.64 -0.24
N ASP A 36 -9.46 -5.92 -0.36
CA ASP A 36 -8.54 -6.97 0.07
C ASP A 36 -7.62 -7.30 -1.10
N ILE A 37 -6.32 -7.21 -0.87
CA ILE A 37 -5.36 -7.40 -1.95
C ILE A 37 -5.43 -8.83 -2.49
N LEU A 38 -5.57 -9.80 -1.61
CA LEU A 38 -5.61 -11.19 -2.06
C LEU A 38 -6.95 -11.52 -2.69
N ASP A 39 -8.05 -11.16 -2.03
CA ASP A 39 -9.37 -11.58 -2.48
C ASP A 39 -9.92 -10.70 -3.59
N ASP A 40 -9.81 -9.39 -3.42
CA ASP A 40 -10.45 -8.46 -4.35
C ASP A 40 -9.61 -8.21 -5.59
N LEU A 41 -8.29 -8.22 -5.45
CA LEU A 41 -7.39 -7.99 -6.58
C LEU A 41 -6.86 -9.29 -7.15
N GLY A 42 -7.16 -10.41 -6.53
CA GLY A 42 -6.73 -11.71 -7.05
C GLY A 42 -5.24 -11.94 -6.95
N ALA A 43 -4.58 -11.29 -6.00
CA ALA A 43 -3.15 -11.44 -5.83
C ALA A 43 -2.82 -12.76 -5.13
N ASP A 44 -1.68 -13.33 -5.46
CA ASP A 44 -1.15 -14.43 -4.67
C ASP A 44 0.02 -13.92 -3.84
N SER A 45 0.66 -14.82 -3.10
CA SER A 45 1.72 -14.40 -2.19
C SER A 45 2.93 -13.81 -2.93
N LEU A 46 3.19 -14.28 -4.13
CA LEU A 46 4.29 -13.71 -4.92
C LEU A 46 3.98 -12.29 -5.34
N ASP A 47 2.73 -12.02 -5.72
CA ASP A 47 2.32 -10.67 -6.06
C ASP A 47 2.48 -9.74 -4.87
N VAL A 48 2.15 -10.21 -3.67
CA VAL A 48 2.31 -9.41 -2.46
C VAL A 48 3.78 -9.12 -2.21
N VAL A 49 4.65 -10.11 -2.39
CA VAL A 49 6.08 -9.91 -2.21
C VAL A 49 6.60 -8.85 -3.18
N GLU A 50 6.17 -8.92 -4.43
CA GLU A 50 6.59 -7.94 -5.42
C GLU A 50 6.09 -6.54 -5.07
N LEU A 51 4.86 -6.44 -4.59
CA LEU A 51 4.33 -5.15 -4.18
C LEU A 51 5.13 -4.58 -3.02
N VAL A 52 5.47 -5.42 -2.04
CA VAL A 52 6.25 -4.99 -0.90
C VAL A 52 7.61 -4.46 -1.36
N MET A 53 8.26 -5.15 -2.28
CA MET A 53 9.55 -4.70 -2.79
C MET A 53 9.45 -3.36 -3.48
N THR A 54 8.39 -3.16 -4.26
CA THR A 54 8.16 -1.88 -4.92
C THR A 54 7.97 -0.76 -3.90
N LEU A 55 7.21 -1.04 -2.84
CA LEU A 55 6.98 -0.04 -1.80
C LEU A 55 8.27 0.30 -1.06
N GLU A 56 9.10 -0.70 -0.81
CA GLU A 56 10.37 -0.46 -0.15
C GLU A 56 11.25 0.47 -0.97
N ASP A 57 11.31 0.24 -2.28
CA ASP A 57 12.09 1.08 -3.16
C ASP A 57 11.52 2.48 -3.29
N GLU A 58 10.21 2.56 -3.43
CA GLU A 58 9.57 3.84 -3.72
C GLU A 58 9.61 4.78 -2.52
N PHE A 59 9.49 4.24 -1.33
CA PHE A 59 9.40 5.05 -0.11
C PHE A 59 10.61 4.92 0.80
N ASP A 60 11.60 4.15 0.37
CA ASP A 60 12.85 3.95 1.14
C ASP A 60 12.54 3.46 2.56
N ILE A 61 11.73 2.42 2.64
CA ILE A 61 11.35 1.82 3.92
C ILE A 61 11.68 0.33 3.88
N GLU A 62 11.63 -0.30 5.05
CA GLU A 62 11.77 -1.74 5.15
C GLU A 62 10.47 -2.37 5.60
N VAL A 63 10.10 -3.47 4.96
CA VAL A 63 8.90 -4.21 5.33
C VAL A 63 9.33 -5.64 5.63
N PRO A 64 9.57 -5.97 6.90
CA PRO A 64 9.95 -7.34 7.26
C PRO A 64 8.83 -8.32 6.92
N ASP A 65 9.19 -9.58 6.80
CA ASP A 65 8.23 -10.62 6.45
C ASP A 65 7.01 -10.62 7.37
N LYS A 66 7.24 -10.43 8.66
CA LYS A 66 6.14 -10.40 9.60
C LYS A 66 5.16 -9.29 9.32
N ALA A 67 5.68 -8.11 8.98
CA ALA A 67 4.82 -6.98 8.65
C ALA A 67 4.08 -7.25 7.35
N ALA A 68 4.76 -7.82 6.38
CA ALA A 68 4.13 -8.14 5.10
C ALA A 68 2.97 -9.11 5.28
N GLU A 69 3.11 -10.06 6.20
CA GLU A 69 2.07 -11.04 6.44
C GLU A 69 0.80 -10.44 7.01
N SER A 70 0.92 -9.31 7.70
CA SER A 70 -0.23 -8.67 8.30
C SER A 70 -0.93 -7.69 7.37
N ILE A 71 -0.37 -7.43 6.21
CA ILE A 71 -0.95 -6.51 5.24
C ILE A 71 -1.97 -7.27 4.41
N ARG A 72 -3.23 -6.86 4.47
CA ARG A 72 -4.29 -7.49 3.73
C ARG A 72 -5.07 -6.52 2.86
N THR A 73 -5.25 -5.29 3.32
CA THR A 73 -6.10 -4.32 2.63
C THR A 73 -5.27 -3.13 2.17
N ILE A 74 -5.86 -2.34 1.29
CA ILE A 74 -5.24 -1.09 0.85
C ILE A 74 -4.97 -0.19 2.06
N SER A 75 -5.92 -0.14 2.97
CA SER A 75 -5.76 0.67 4.18
C SER A 75 -4.58 0.21 5.01
N ASP A 76 -4.35 -1.11 5.08
CA ASP A 76 -3.19 -1.63 5.81
C ASP A 76 -1.89 -1.14 5.20
N VAL A 77 -1.81 -1.15 3.86
CA VAL A 77 -0.62 -0.67 3.16
C VAL A 77 -0.40 0.80 3.45
N GLU A 78 -1.45 1.60 3.33
CA GLU A 78 -1.34 3.04 3.56
C GLU A 78 -0.87 3.34 4.97
N ARG A 79 -1.41 2.63 5.93
CA ARG A 79 -1.04 2.85 7.32
C ARG A 79 0.41 2.47 7.57
N TYR A 80 0.82 1.33 7.05
CA TYR A 80 2.20 0.89 7.26
C TYR A 80 3.20 1.88 6.68
N VAL A 81 2.96 2.30 5.45
CA VAL A 81 3.87 3.24 4.79
C VAL A 81 3.88 4.58 5.54
N ALA A 82 2.72 5.07 5.93
CA ALA A 82 2.64 6.34 6.64
C ALA A 82 3.41 6.31 7.95
N GLU A 83 3.41 5.17 8.63
CA GLU A 83 4.10 5.05 9.91
C GLU A 83 5.61 4.93 9.77
N HIS A 84 6.10 4.51 8.60
CA HIS A 84 7.52 4.21 8.43
C HIS A 84 8.24 5.17 7.49
N VAL A 85 7.52 5.97 6.73
CA VAL A 85 8.16 6.93 5.87
C VAL A 85 8.60 8.13 6.69
N ALA A 86 9.82 8.61 6.41
CA ALA A 86 10.41 9.68 7.21
C ALA A 86 9.82 11.04 6.91
#